data_eab07d0cb28c2e18c1b4e9273b1fe447
#
_entry.id   eab07d0cb28c2e18c1b4e9273b1fe447
#
_cell.length_a   1.000
_cell.length_b   1.000
_cell.length_c   1.000
_cell.angle_alpha   90.00
_cell.angle_beta   90.00
_cell.angle_gamma   90.00
#
_symmetry.space_group_name_H-M   'P 1'
#
loop_
_entity.id
_entity.type
_entity.pdbx_description
1 polymer ?
#
loop_
_entity_poly.entity_id
_entity_poly.type
_entity_poly.pdbx_seq_one_letter_code
_entity_poly.pdbx_strand_id
1 'polypeptide(L)'
;MLDYAVAHGLPAEHGWAETASKTTLQNMQFSKRLIDQGPVKEPRTIFVTNNYHTFRAGMFARQVGLYADGIGARTARFFLPNAIIREYIAIFVRNKWWHVVALVSLLILSFLLVWFDYYQGLI
;
A
#
# COMPACT_ATOMS: atom_id res chain seq x y z
N MET A 1 5.31 9.81 19.68
CA MET A 1 4.63 8.48 19.68
C MET A 1 5.29 7.50 20.66
N LEU A 2 6.61 7.34 20.66
CA LEU A 2 7.29 6.44 21.62
C LEU A 2 7.03 6.87 23.07
N ASP A 3 7.23 8.14 23.37
CA ASP A 3 6.98 8.69 24.73
C ASP A 3 5.57 8.43 25.24
N TYR A 4 4.59 8.54 24.34
CA TYR A 4 3.20 8.21 24.66
C TYR A 4 3.03 6.72 25.01
N ALA A 5 3.64 5.84 24.22
CA ALA A 5 3.56 4.40 24.45
C ALA A 5 4.23 4.01 25.78
N VAL A 6 5.40 4.59 26.08
CA VAL A 6 6.12 4.40 27.33
C VAL A 6 5.28 4.89 28.53
N ALA A 7 4.67 6.06 28.42
CA ALA A 7 3.76 6.59 29.45
C ALA A 7 2.52 5.73 29.68
N HIS A 8 2.15 4.86 28.71
CA HIS A 8 1.00 3.94 28.81
C HIS A 8 1.42 2.47 29.02
N GLY A 9 2.63 2.24 29.51
CA GLY A 9 3.05 0.93 30.02
C GLY A 9 3.94 0.12 29.07
N LEU A 10 4.41 0.69 27.95
CA LEU A 10 5.46 0.04 27.15
C LEU A 10 6.80 0.19 27.87
N PRO A 11 7.52 -0.91 28.20
CA PRO A 11 8.88 -0.82 28.71
C PRO A 11 9.78 -0.09 27.70
N ALA A 12 10.57 0.87 28.18
CA ALA A 12 11.40 1.74 27.30
C ALA A 12 12.40 0.92 26.46
N GLU A 13 12.89 -0.19 26.99
CA GLU A 13 13.83 -1.10 26.31
C GLU A 13 13.19 -1.89 25.16
N HIS A 14 11.85 -1.95 25.08
CA HIS A 14 11.12 -2.66 24.04
C HIS A 14 10.59 -1.74 22.94
N GLY A 15 10.91 -0.43 22.99
CA GLY A 15 10.42 0.55 22.05
C GLY A 15 11.53 1.20 21.23
N TRP A 16 11.39 1.21 19.91
CA TRP A 16 12.27 1.95 19.00
C TRP A 16 11.48 2.96 18.17
N ALA A 17 11.99 4.19 18.07
CA ALA A 17 11.40 5.22 17.23
C ALA A 17 12.13 5.29 15.88
N GLU A 18 11.40 4.98 14.80
CA GLU A 18 11.86 5.29 13.45
C GLU A 18 11.40 6.71 13.09
N THR A 19 12.36 7.63 12.85
CA THR A 19 12.09 9.06 12.62
C THR A 19 12.66 9.59 11.30
N ALA A 20 13.37 8.76 10.55
CA ALA A 20 14.06 9.17 9.32
C ALA A 20 13.19 9.04 8.06
N SER A 21 12.11 8.27 8.11
CA SER A 21 11.25 8.03 6.96
C SER A 21 10.42 9.25 6.59
N LYS A 22 10.37 9.55 5.29
CA LYS A 22 9.55 10.61 4.69
C LYS A 22 8.36 10.05 3.90
N THR A 23 8.35 8.76 3.62
CA THR A 23 7.30 8.08 2.85
C THR A 23 6.91 6.76 3.51
N THR A 24 5.71 6.25 3.20
CA THR A 24 5.26 4.95 3.72
C THR A 24 6.20 3.82 3.30
N LEU A 25 6.74 3.86 2.08
CA LEU A 25 7.70 2.86 1.62
C LEU A 25 8.99 2.89 2.46
N GLN A 26 9.55 4.09 2.68
CA GLN A 26 10.73 4.25 3.55
C GLN A 26 10.46 3.79 4.98
N ASN A 27 9.28 4.11 5.51
CA ASN A 27 8.88 3.64 6.83
C ASN A 27 8.92 2.11 6.92
N MET A 28 8.34 1.39 5.95
CA MET A 28 8.40 -0.08 5.91
C MET A 28 9.84 -0.60 5.74
N GLN A 29 10.66 0.06 4.91
CA GLN A 29 12.06 -0.33 4.72
C GLN A 29 12.89 -0.17 6.01
N PHE A 30 12.75 0.97 6.69
CA PHE A 30 13.53 1.26 7.89
C PHE A 30 13.05 0.43 9.08
N SER A 31 11.72 0.25 9.22
CA SER A 31 11.16 -0.66 10.21
C SER A 31 11.65 -2.09 10.00
N LYS A 32 11.67 -2.57 8.74
CA LYS A 32 12.20 -3.91 8.45
C LYS A 32 13.67 -4.04 8.87
N ARG A 33 14.51 -3.04 8.57
CA ARG A 33 15.93 -3.05 9.00
C ARG A 33 16.07 -3.13 10.52
N LEU A 34 15.26 -2.39 11.27
CA LEU A 34 15.26 -2.44 12.72
C LEU A 34 14.84 -3.83 13.25
N ILE A 35 13.83 -4.43 12.63
CA ILE A 35 13.35 -5.77 12.96
C ILE A 35 14.45 -6.82 12.68
N ASP A 36 15.08 -6.75 11.51
CA ASP A 36 16.14 -7.69 11.10
C ASP A 36 17.40 -7.59 11.99
N GLN A 37 17.65 -6.43 12.59
CA GLN A 37 18.73 -6.20 13.54
C GLN A 37 18.36 -6.61 14.99
N GLY A 38 17.10 -6.89 15.23
CA GLY A 38 16.58 -7.29 16.52
C GLY A 38 17.04 -8.70 16.94
N PRO A 39 16.87 -9.04 18.23
CA PRO A 39 17.32 -10.32 18.80
C PRO A 39 16.51 -11.53 18.31
N VAL A 40 15.31 -11.32 17.78
CA VAL A 40 14.39 -12.38 17.33
C VAL A 40 14.53 -12.59 15.84
N LYS A 41 14.89 -13.80 15.42
CA LYS A 41 14.91 -14.17 14.01
C LYS A 41 13.48 -14.47 13.55
N GLU A 42 13.07 -13.89 12.41
CA GLU A 42 11.76 -14.06 11.77
C GLU A 42 10.57 -13.82 12.74
N PRO A 43 10.48 -12.64 13.36
CA PRO A 43 9.40 -12.37 14.30
C PRO A 43 8.05 -12.29 13.56
N ARG A 44 6.99 -12.76 14.20
CA ARG A 44 5.63 -12.48 13.73
C ARG A 44 5.35 -11.00 13.90
N THR A 45 5.18 -10.31 12.78
CA THR A 45 5.08 -8.86 12.75
C THR A 45 3.66 -8.43 12.42
N ILE A 46 3.19 -7.41 13.12
CA ILE A 46 1.96 -6.69 12.76
C ILE A 46 2.29 -5.22 12.53
N PHE A 47 1.59 -4.57 11.62
CA PHE A 47 1.60 -3.12 11.52
C PHE A 47 0.20 -2.56 11.76
N VAL A 48 0.13 -1.44 12.45
CA VAL A 48 -1.12 -0.74 12.76
C VAL A 48 -1.15 0.60 12.04
N THR A 49 -2.21 0.85 11.31
CA THR A 49 -2.42 2.12 10.59
C THR A 49 -3.92 2.41 10.50
N ASN A 50 -4.29 3.56 9.92
CA ASN A 50 -5.70 3.85 9.67
C ASN A 50 -6.31 2.82 8.69
N ASN A 51 -7.58 2.45 8.89
CA ASN A 51 -8.26 1.42 8.10
C ASN A 51 -8.20 1.68 6.58
N TYR A 52 -8.40 2.92 6.13
CA TYR A 52 -8.32 3.28 4.70
C TYR A 52 -6.92 3.12 4.11
N HIS A 53 -5.87 3.14 4.94
CA HIS A 53 -4.47 3.08 4.52
C HIS A 53 -3.88 1.67 4.57
N THR A 54 -4.55 0.73 5.25
CA THR A 54 -4.03 -0.64 5.51
C THR A 54 -3.65 -1.37 4.23
N PHE A 55 -4.47 -1.28 3.19
CA PHE A 55 -4.19 -1.94 1.91
C PHE A 55 -2.88 -1.44 1.28
N ARG A 56 -2.71 -0.12 1.15
CA ARG A 56 -1.49 0.46 0.57
C ARG A 56 -0.26 0.19 1.42
N ALA A 57 -0.38 0.27 2.74
CA ALA A 57 0.70 -0.08 3.66
C ALA A 57 1.13 -1.55 3.52
N GLY A 58 0.16 -2.47 3.41
CA GLY A 58 0.42 -3.89 3.19
C GLY A 58 1.11 -4.18 1.84
N MET A 59 0.74 -3.45 0.78
CA MET A 59 1.45 -3.54 -0.50
C MET A 59 2.93 -3.13 -0.36
N PHE A 60 3.24 -2.07 0.37
CA PHE A 60 4.61 -1.64 0.62
C PHE A 60 5.37 -2.60 1.54
N ALA A 61 4.73 -3.13 2.57
CA ALA A 61 5.33 -4.15 3.43
C ALA A 61 5.79 -5.36 2.59
N ARG A 62 4.92 -5.90 1.72
CA ARG A 62 5.28 -7.00 0.81
C ARG A 62 6.38 -6.63 -0.17
N GLN A 63 6.34 -5.40 -0.71
CA GLN A 63 7.35 -4.91 -1.66
C GLN A 63 8.76 -4.90 -1.06
N VAL A 64 8.89 -4.60 0.22
CA VAL A 64 10.18 -4.60 0.95
C VAL A 64 10.52 -5.96 1.57
N GLY A 65 9.69 -6.97 1.37
CA GLY A 65 9.88 -8.31 1.94
C GLY A 65 9.59 -8.38 3.45
N LEU A 66 8.76 -7.47 3.96
CA LEU A 66 8.25 -7.54 5.32
C LEU A 66 6.93 -8.31 5.35
N TYR A 67 6.96 -9.53 5.86
CA TYR A 67 5.77 -10.34 6.07
C TYR A 67 5.10 -9.91 7.39
N ALA A 68 4.07 -9.09 7.26
CA ALA A 68 3.37 -8.51 8.41
C ALA A 68 1.87 -8.45 8.17
N ASP A 69 1.10 -8.72 9.21
CA ASP A 69 -0.36 -8.58 9.19
C ASP A 69 -0.76 -7.14 9.48
N GLY A 70 -1.72 -6.61 8.71
CA GLY A 70 -2.17 -5.23 8.84
C GLY A 70 -3.42 -5.09 9.70
N ILE A 71 -3.37 -4.24 10.71
CA ILE A 71 -4.53 -3.90 11.54
C ILE A 71 -4.94 -2.46 11.26
N GLY A 72 -6.20 -2.27 10.85
CA GLY A 72 -6.79 -0.97 10.57
C GLY A 72 -7.40 -0.33 11.82
N ALA A 73 -6.85 0.79 12.27
CA ALA A 73 -7.46 1.60 13.32
C ALA A 73 -8.68 2.38 12.78
N ARG A 74 -9.69 2.57 13.63
CA ARG A 74 -10.90 3.31 13.27
C ARG A 74 -10.59 4.76 12.91
N THR A 75 -11.16 5.20 11.80
CA THR A 75 -11.08 6.61 11.35
C THR A 75 -12.44 7.27 11.47
N ALA A 76 -12.48 8.54 11.82
CA ALA A 76 -13.71 9.32 11.88
C ALA A 76 -14.43 9.29 10.52
N ARG A 77 -15.74 9.04 10.52
CA ARG A 77 -16.54 8.80 9.31
C ARG A 77 -16.49 9.93 8.29
N PHE A 78 -16.41 11.17 8.77
CA PHE A 78 -16.37 12.36 7.90
C PHE A 78 -15.04 12.47 7.10
N PHE A 79 -13.96 11.83 7.57
CA PHE A 79 -12.68 11.79 6.88
C PHE A 79 -12.60 10.68 5.82
N LEU A 80 -13.42 9.62 5.96
CA LEU A 80 -13.32 8.42 5.13
C LEU A 80 -13.45 8.69 3.62
N PRO A 81 -14.42 9.47 3.12
CA PRO A 81 -14.57 9.67 1.68
C PRO A 81 -13.31 10.27 1.04
N ASN A 82 -12.80 11.36 1.62
CA ASN A 82 -11.58 12.01 1.14
C ASN A 82 -10.35 11.10 1.25
N ALA A 83 -10.23 10.35 2.34
CA ALA A 83 -9.13 9.44 2.57
C ALA A 83 -9.13 8.30 1.55
N ILE A 84 -10.28 7.67 1.28
CA ILE A 84 -10.44 6.60 0.30
C ILE A 84 -10.11 7.09 -1.11
N ILE A 85 -10.62 8.24 -1.52
CA ILE A 85 -10.32 8.83 -2.84
C ILE A 85 -8.82 9.07 -2.99
N ARG A 86 -8.18 9.64 -1.98
CA ARG A 86 -6.73 9.89 -1.99
C ARG A 86 -5.93 8.58 -2.12
N GLU A 87 -6.29 7.56 -1.38
CA GLU A 87 -5.61 6.25 -1.46
C GLU A 87 -5.82 5.60 -2.83
N TYR A 88 -7.03 5.68 -3.38
CA TYR A 88 -7.33 5.19 -4.72
C TYR A 88 -6.48 5.89 -5.78
N ILE A 89 -6.42 7.23 -5.75
CA ILE A 89 -5.59 8.03 -6.67
C ILE A 89 -4.12 7.65 -6.53
N ALA A 90 -3.61 7.47 -5.31
CA ALA A 90 -2.22 7.10 -5.08
C ALA A 90 -1.87 5.73 -5.69
N ILE A 91 -2.77 4.75 -5.59
CA ILE A 91 -2.59 3.42 -6.19
C ILE A 91 -2.69 3.50 -7.72
N PHE A 92 -3.67 4.27 -8.23
CA PHE A 92 -3.89 4.48 -9.66
C PHE A 92 -2.66 5.10 -10.32
N VAL A 93 -2.16 6.22 -9.79
CA VAL A 93 -0.98 6.92 -10.32
C VAL A 93 0.26 6.03 -10.29
N ARG A 94 0.43 5.22 -9.25
CA ARG A 94 1.54 4.27 -9.16
C ARG A 94 1.51 3.22 -10.26
N ASN A 95 0.32 2.78 -10.63
CA ASN A 95 0.09 1.72 -11.62
C ASN A 95 -0.36 2.25 -12.99
N LYS A 96 -0.16 3.54 -13.27
CA LYS A 96 -0.66 4.23 -14.47
C LYS A 96 -0.34 3.51 -15.79
N TRP A 97 0.83 2.91 -15.90
CA TRP A 97 1.24 2.21 -17.12
C TRP A 97 0.38 0.98 -17.42
N TRP A 98 -0.04 0.23 -16.41
CA TRP A 98 -0.97 -0.87 -16.57
C TRP A 98 -2.35 -0.42 -17.07
N HIS A 99 -2.82 0.73 -16.59
CA HIS A 99 -4.08 1.33 -17.08
C HIS A 99 -3.94 1.81 -18.52
N VAL A 100 -2.80 2.39 -18.89
CA VAL A 100 -2.51 2.79 -20.29
C VAL A 100 -2.48 1.55 -21.18
N VAL A 101 -1.79 0.48 -20.79
CA VAL A 101 -1.75 -0.78 -21.55
C VAL A 101 -3.15 -1.36 -21.71
N ALA A 102 -3.95 -1.40 -20.66
CA ALA A 102 -5.33 -1.90 -20.73
C ALA A 102 -6.19 -1.07 -21.68
N LEU A 103 -6.09 0.27 -21.61
CA LEU A 103 -6.84 1.17 -22.52
C LEU A 103 -6.44 0.95 -23.98
N VAL A 104 -5.14 0.92 -24.27
CA VAL A 104 -4.63 0.69 -25.63
C VAL A 104 -5.09 -0.68 -26.15
N SER A 105 -5.03 -1.72 -25.31
CA SER A 105 -5.51 -3.06 -25.69
C SER A 105 -7.00 -3.07 -26.03
N LEU A 106 -7.82 -2.36 -25.25
CA LEU A 106 -9.26 -2.22 -25.53
C LEU A 106 -9.52 -1.48 -26.85
N LEU A 107 -8.77 -0.42 -27.13
CA LEU A 107 -8.88 0.33 -28.39
C LEU A 107 -8.48 -0.53 -29.59
N ILE A 108 -7.39 -1.30 -29.47
CA ILE A 108 -6.96 -2.23 -30.54
C ILE A 108 -8.04 -3.29 -30.75
N LEU A 109 -8.56 -3.88 -29.69
CA LEU A 109 -9.62 -4.90 -29.79
C LEU A 109 -10.86 -4.33 -30.45
N SER A 110 -11.31 -3.15 -30.05
CA SER A 110 -12.45 -2.47 -30.65
C SER A 110 -12.23 -2.22 -32.14
N PHE A 111 -11.03 -1.75 -32.53
CA PHE A 111 -10.68 -1.55 -33.91
C PHE A 111 -10.72 -2.85 -34.72
N LEU A 112 -10.16 -3.92 -34.17
CA LEU A 112 -10.14 -5.24 -34.83
C LEU A 112 -11.56 -5.79 -35.02
N LEU A 113 -12.46 -5.62 -34.04
CA LEU A 113 -13.84 -6.04 -34.13
C LEU A 113 -14.60 -5.28 -35.23
N VAL A 114 -14.44 -3.96 -35.30
CA VAL A 114 -15.05 -3.14 -36.35
C VAL A 114 -14.46 -3.48 -37.72
N TRP A 115 -13.13 -3.68 -37.79
CA TRP A 115 -12.47 -4.08 -39.02
C TRP A 115 -12.96 -5.45 -39.51
N PHE A 116 -13.12 -6.42 -38.62
CA PHE A 116 -13.60 -7.74 -38.95
C PHE A 116 -15.06 -7.69 -39.46
N ASP A 117 -15.91 -6.96 -38.78
CA ASP A 117 -17.32 -6.76 -39.18
C ASP A 117 -17.43 -6.10 -40.55
N TYR A 118 -16.64 -5.04 -40.79
CA TYR A 118 -16.56 -4.39 -42.09
C TYR A 118 -16.10 -5.35 -43.21
N TYR A 119 -15.10 -6.19 -42.93
CA TYR A 119 -14.58 -7.15 -43.89
C TYR A 119 -15.58 -8.27 -44.22
N GLN A 120 -16.32 -8.75 -43.23
CA GLN A 120 -17.38 -9.75 -43.43
C GLN A 120 -18.58 -9.17 -44.20
N GLY A 121 -18.90 -7.91 -44.02
CA GLY A 121 -19.98 -7.22 -44.73
C GLY A 121 -19.65 -6.87 -46.17
N LEU A 122 -18.37 -6.98 -46.61
CA LEU A 122 -17.91 -6.77 -47.97
C LEU A 122 -17.87 -8.05 -48.84
N ILE A 123 -18.01 -9.23 -48.20
CA ILE A 123 -18.09 -10.55 -48.83
C ILE A 123 -19.54 -10.99 -48.88
#